data_fe330d9bacadcd61f08c5d236e1c8e9d
#
_entry.id   fe330d9bacadcd61f08c5d236e1c8e9d
#
_cell.length_a   1.000
_cell.length_b   1.000
_cell.length_c   1.000
_cell.angle_alpha   90.00
_cell.angle_beta   90.00
_cell.angle_gamma   90.00
#
_symmetry.space_group_name_H-M   'P 1'
#
loop_
_entity.id
_entity.type
_entity.pdbx_description
1 polymer ?
#
loop_
_entity_poly.entity_id
_entity_poly.type
_entity_poly.pdbx_seq_one_letter_code
_entity_poly.pdbx_strand_id
1 'polypeptide(L)'
;PVIPASGTFGYGYEFAELYDINILGTFSFKGTTAEPRFGNPAPRIAETPSGMLNAVGLQNPGVEKVVSEELPKLGKCFSKKVIANVGGFSVNEYVRVSENLDAEESVGWLEINVSCPNVHSGGTNFGSDPKAAAEVVAAVKKAVKKPVIPKLSPNVTDIVAVAKACEDAGADGLCLINTLLGMRLDLRTGRPVLANVTGGLSGSAVFPVAVRAVYQVSGACNIPII
;
A
#
# COMPACT_ATOMS: atom_id res chain seq x y z
N PRO A 1 -0.12 0.85 -19.55
CA PRO A 1 0.04 1.90 -18.54
C PRO A 1 -0.99 1.85 -17.40
N VAL A 2 -1.66 0.70 -17.18
CA VAL A 2 -2.52 0.49 -16.01
C VAL A 2 -1.81 -0.45 -15.05
N ILE A 3 -1.67 -0.03 -13.78
CA ILE A 3 -1.04 -0.80 -12.71
C ILE A 3 -2.10 -1.05 -11.63
N PRO A 4 -2.61 -2.28 -11.47
CA PRO A 4 -3.48 -2.63 -10.36
C PRO A 4 -2.82 -2.33 -9.01
N ALA A 5 -3.55 -1.60 -8.15
CA ALA A 5 -3.05 -1.17 -6.85
C ALA A 5 -3.03 -2.32 -5.84
N SER A 6 -2.10 -2.25 -4.89
CA SER A 6 -2.02 -3.20 -3.78
C SER A 6 -3.35 -3.30 -3.01
N GLY A 7 -3.74 -4.51 -2.69
CA GLY A 7 -5.00 -4.82 -2.01
C GLY A 7 -6.21 -4.98 -2.94
N THR A 8 -6.08 -4.67 -4.24
CA THR A 8 -7.17 -4.84 -5.23
C THR A 8 -6.94 -6.03 -6.16
N PHE A 9 -5.75 -6.59 -6.19
CA PHE A 9 -5.34 -7.61 -7.15
C PHE A 9 -4.71 -8.86 -6.49
N GLY A 10 -4.90 -9.05 -5.19
CA GLY A 10 -4.35 -10.20 -4.47
C GLY A 10 -2.84 -10.38 -4.67
N TYR A 11 -2.43 -11.60 -4.97
CA TYR A 11 -1.08 -11.92 -5.46
C TYR A 11 -1.04 -12.09 -6.99
N GLY A 12 -2.15 -11.84 -7.70
CA GLY A 12 -2.27 -11.82 -9.14
C GLY A 12 -2.71 -13.15 -9.75
N TYR A 13 -2.27 -14.29 -9.24
CA TYR A 13 -2.61 -15.60 -9.80
C TYR A 13 -4.11 -15.91 -9.69
N GLU A 14 -4.83 -15.32 -8.73
CA GLU A 14 -6.29 -15.45 -8.62
C GLU A 14 -7.01 -14.86 -9.84
N PHE A 15 -6.46 -13.79 -10.42
CA PHE A 15 -7.00 -13.17 -11.63
C PHE A 15 -6.56 -13.88 -12.91
N ALA A 16 -5.45 -14.63 -12.86
CA ALA A 16 -5.02 -15.46 -13.98
C ALA A 16 -6.00 -16.59 -14.34
N GLU A 17 -6.90 -16.95 -13.42
CA GLU A 17 -8.01 -17.88 -13.67
C GLU A 17 -9.09 -17.27 -14.60
N LEU A 18 -9.14 -15.92 -14.70
CA LEU A 18 -10.15 -15.20 -15.47
C LEU A 18 -9.64 -14.72 -16.83
N TYR A 19 -8.35 -14.34 -16.91
CA TYR A 19 -7.72 -13.83 -18.13
C TYR A 19 -6.20 -13.89 -18.05
N ASP A 20 -5.53 -13.75 -19.18
CA ASP A 20 -4.06 -13.67 -19.21
C ASP A 20 -3.57 -12.33 -18.60
N ILE A 21 -3.09 -12.39 -17.37
CA ILE A 21 -2.59 -11.21 -16.64
C ILE A 21 -1.29 -10.64 -17.23
N ASN A 22 -0.62 -11.33 -18.17
CA ASN A 22 0.55 -10.81 -18.87
C ASN A 22 0.23 -9.62 -19.80
N ILE A 23 -1.06 -9.28 -20.03
CA ILE A 23 -1.45 -8.02 -20.66
C ILE A 23 -1.05 -6.80 -19.82
N LEU A 24 -0.90 -6.96 -18.51
CA LEU A 24 -0.41 -5.91 -17.61
C LEU A 24 1.10 -5.72 -17.76
N GLY A 25 1.59 -4.50 -17.60
CA GLY A 25 3.02 -4.22 -17.51
C GLY A 25 3.64 -4.67 -16.20
N THR A 26 2.92 -4.41 -15.12
CA THR A 26 3.19 -4.82 -13.73
C THR A 26 1.94 -4.60 -12.90
N PHE A 27 1.98 -5.01 -11.63
CA PHE A 27 0.98 -4.68 -10.61
C PHE A 27 1.62 -4.67 -9.22
N SER A 28 0.96 -4.02 -8.25
CA SER A 28 1.38 -4.07 -6.85
C SER A 28 0.59 -5.16 -6.12
N PHE A 29 1.29 -6.17 -5.62
CA PHE A 29 0.63 -7.27 -4.91
C PHE A 29 0.26 -6.89 -3.47
N LYS A 30 -0.46 -7.77 -2.80
CA LYS A 30 -0.99 -7.59 -1.45
C LYS A 30 0.09 -7.19 -0.44
N GLY A 31 -0.20 -6.14 0.34
CA GLY A 31 0.69 -5.65 1.40
C GLY A 31 1.14 -6.76 2.35
N THR A 32 2.44 -6.91 2.47
CA THR A 32 3.13 -7.98 3.19
C THR A 32 3.77 -7.43 4.46
N THR A 33 3.61 -8.12 5.57
CA THR A 33 4.22 -7.81 6.87
C THR A 33 5.23 -8.89 7.26
N ALA A 34 6.08 -8.61 8.25
CA ALA A 34 7.07 -9.58 8.72
C ALA A 34 6.41 -10.89 9.18
N GLU A 35 5.39 -10.78 10.02
CA GLU A 35 4.63 -11.91 10.52
C GLU A 35 3.24 -12.01 9.86
N PRO A 36 2.62 -13.21 9.83
CA PRO A 36 1.26 -13.40 9.30
C PRO A 36 0.22 -12.54 10.05
N ARG A 37 -0.78 -12.04 9.33
CA ARG A 37 -1.88 -11.27 9.91
C ARG A 37 -3.23 -11.79 9.42
N PHE A 38 -4.16 -12.01 10.35
CA PHE A 38 -5.55 -12.37 10.02
C PHE A 38 -6.40 -11.16 9.57
N GLY A 39 -5.90 -9.93 9.84
CA GLY A 39 -6.66 -8.71 9.63
C GLY A 39 -7.62 -8.39 10.76
N ASN A 40 -8.46 -7.37 10.53
CA ASN A 40 -9.45 -6.91 11.48
C ASN A 40 -10.70 -7.81 11.49
N PRO A 41 -11.53 -7.78 12.57
CA PRO A 41 -12.83 -8.46 12.62
C PRO A 41 -13.78 -7.98 11.51
N ALA A 42 -14.66 -8.87 11.07
CA ALA A 42 -15.77 -8.53 10.17
C ALA A 42 -16.96 -7.90 10.95
N PRO A 43 -17.77 -7.07 10.27
CA PRO A 43 -17.70 -6.58 8.91
C PRO A 43 -16.55 -5.61 8.69
N ARG A 44 -15.73 -5.82 7.67
CA ARG A 44 -14.55 -5.01 7.37
C ARG A 44 -14.52 -4.43 5.96
N ILE A 45 -15.61 -4.61 5.23
CA ILE A 45 -15.86 -4.03 3.90
C ILE A 45 -17.31 -3.54 3.87
N ALA A 46 -17.54 -2.36 3.29
CA ALA A 46 -18.87 -1.82 3.09
C ALA A 46 -18.92 -0.96 1.82
N GLU A 47 -19.95 -1.18 1.00
CA GLU A 47 -20.20 -0.35 -0.18
C GLU A 47 -20.66 1.05 0.22
N THR A 48 -20.37 2.02 -0.62
CA THR A 48 -20.90 3.39 -0.58
C THR A 48 -21.45 3.76 -1.95
N PRO A 49 -22.27 4.82 -2.10
CA PRO A 49 -22.84 5.19 -3.40
C PRO A 49 -21.84 5.37 -4.54
N SER A 50 -20.59 5.75 -4.24
CA SER A 50 -19.56 6.02 -5.24
C SER A 50 -18.21 5.41 -4.89
N GLY A 51 -18.21 4.29 -4.18
CA GLY A 51 -16.98 3.61 -3.81
C GLY A 51 -17.18 2.53 -2.76
N MET A 52 -16.11 2.22 -2.05
CA MET A 52 -16.06 1.17 -1.03
C MET A 52 -15.25 1.62 0.17
N LEU A 53 -15.74 1.32 1.36
CA LEU A 53 -14.99 1.41 2.61
C LEU A 53 -14.37 0.06 2.94
N ASN A 54 -13.10 0.05 3.32
CA ASN A 54 -12.47 -1.14 3.84
C ASN A 54 -11.65 -0.87 5.10
N ALA A 55 -11.65 -1.85 5.99
CA ALA A 55 -10.81 -1.92 7.18
C ALA A 55 -10.22 -3.33 7.29
N VAL A 56 -9.64 -3.85 6.21
CA VAL A 56 -9.13 -5.24 6.15
C VAL A 56 -8.02 -5.50 7.16
N GLY A 57 -7.16 -4.51 7.46
CA GLY A 57 -6.14 -4.61 8.50
C GLY A 57 -4.92 -5.43 8.10
N LEU A 58 -4.44 -5.28 6.85
CA LEU A 58 -3.25 -5.93 6.32
C LEU A 58 -3.28 -7.47 6.42
N GLN A 59 -4.42 -8.11 6.19
CA GLN A 59 -4.46 -9.57 6.12
C GLN A 59 -3.48 -10.08 5.06
N ASN A 60 -2.50 -10.88 5.48
CA ASN A 60 -1.48 -11.47 4.62
C ASN A 60 -0.79 -12.64 5.32
N PRO A 61 -0.13 -13.55 4.58
CA PRO A 61 0.48 -14.75 5.16
C PRO A 61 1.85 -14.53 5.81
N GLY A 62 2.38 -13.30 5.79
CA GLY A 62 3.75 -12.98 6.23
C GLY A 62 4.79 -13.15 5.12
N VAL A 63 5.93 -12.45 5.24
CA VAL A 63 6.94 -12.39 4.18
C VAL A 63 7.53 -13.76 3.84
N GLU A 64 7.72 -14.63 4.82
CA GLU A 64 8.28 -15.96 4.59
C GLU A 64 7.40 -16.80 3.65
N LYS A 65 6.08 -16.79 3.86
CA LYS A 65 5.15 -17.49 2.96
C LYS A 65 4.96 -16.77 1.62
N VAL A 66 5.04 -15.46 1.60
CA VAL A 66 5.02 -14.73 0.32
C VAL A 66 6.16 -15.17 -0.57
N VAL A 67 7.37 -15.25 -0.04
CA VAL A 67 8.57 -15.70 -0.77
C VAL A 67 8.48 -17.19 -1.13
N SER A 68 8.12 -18.05 -0.19
CA SER A 68 8.16 -19.50 -0.40
C SER A 68 6.97 -20.09 -1.14
N GLU A 69 5.80 -19.42 -1.12
CA GLU A 69 4.56 -19.96 -1.69
C GLU A 69 3.93 -19.04 -2.73
N GLU A 70 3.70 -17.73 -2.41
CA GLU A 70 2.89 -16.85 -3.23
C GLU A 70 3.63 -16.40 -4.51
N LEU A 71 4.89 -15.97 -4.39
CA LEU A 71 5.71 -15.61 -5.56
C LEU A 71 5.96 -16.81 -6.50
N PRO A 72 6.26 -18.03 -6.03
CA PRO A 72 6.31 -19.21 -6.88
C PRO A 72 5.00 -19.55 -7.61
N LYS A 73 3.84 -19.35 -6.96
CA LYS A 73 2.53 -19.50 -7.64
C LYS A 73 2.37 -18.46 -8.75
N LEU A 74 2.66 -17.20 -8.45
CA LEU A 74 2.60 -16.12 -9.43
C LEU A 74 3.53 -16.37 -10.62
N GLY A 75 4.74 -16.83 -10.40
CA GLY A 75 5.72 -17.13 -11.45
C GLY A 75 5.28 -18.16 -12.48
N LYS A 76 4.21 -18.95 -12.19
CA LYS A 76 3.62 -19.89 -13.15
C LYS A 76 2.71 -19.22 -14.19
N CYS A 77 2.21 -18.01 -13.92
CA CYS A 77 1.23 -17.32 -14.76
C CYS A 77 1.59 -15.88 -15.10
N PHE A 78 2.67 -15.33 -14.52
CA PHE A 78 3.12 -13.96 -14.80
C PHE A 78 4.63 -13.93 -15.00
N SER A 79 5.08 -13.44 -16.14
CA SER A 79 6.49 -13.48 -16.57
C SER A 79 7.26 -12.19 -16.31
N LYS A 80 6.60 -11.14 -15.85
CA LYS A 80 7.18 -9.81 -15.63
C LYS A 80 7.43 -9.56 -14.16
N LYS A 81 8.25 -8.55 -13.85
CA LYS A 81 8.50 -8.14 -12.46
C LYS A 81 7.28 -7.43 -11.87
N VAL A 82 7.08 -7.62 -10.59
CA VAL A 82 5.98 -7.03 -9.82
C VAL A 82 6.46 -5.99 -8.81
N ILE A 83 5.55 -5.17 -8.34
CA ILE A 83 5.76 -4.23 -7.24
C ILE A 83 5.38 -4.95 -5.94
N ALA A 84 6.31 -5.03 -5.01
CA ALA A 84 6.07 -5.61 -3.70
C ALA A 84 5.58 -4.53 -2.72
N ASN A 85 4.33 -4.62 -2.27
CA ASN A 85 3.83 -3.72 -1.23
C ASN A 85 4.28 -4.19 0.16
N VAL A 86 5.04 -3.35 0.83
CA VAL A 86 5.64 -3.60 2.14
C VAL A 86 4.87 -2.85 3.22
N GLY A 87 4.40 -3.57 4.23
CA GLY A 87 3.80 -3.02 5.44
C GLY A 87 4.62 -3.35 6.67
N GLY A 88 4.57 -2.50 7.69
CA GLY A 88 5.26 -2.72 8.95
C GLY A 88 4.72 -1.80 10.05
N PHE A 89 5.10 -2.07 11.29
CA PHE A 89 4.71 -1.33 12.49
C PHE A 89 5.90 -0.70 13.21
N SER A 90 7.10 -0.96 12.70
CA SER A 90 8.35 -0.35 13.13
C SER A 90 9.30 -0.24 11.94
N VAL A 91 10.28 0.66 12.01
CA VAL A 91 11.32 0.82 10.98
C VAL A 91 12.02 -0.52 10.69
N ASN A 92 12.32 -1.28 11.75
CA ASN A 92 12.98 -2.59 11.62
C ASN A 92 12.13 -3.62 10.85
N GLU A 93 10.79 -3.61 11.04
CA GLU A 93 9.91 -4.49 10.28
C GLU A 93 9.87 -4.13 8.79
N TYR A 94 9.79 -2.83 8.46
CA TYR A 94 9.90 -2.38 7.07
C TYR A 94 11.21 -2.82 6.43
N VAL A 95 12.33 -2.68 7.13
CA VAL A 95 13.65 -3.11 6.64
C VAL A 95 13.67 -4.62 6.43
N ARG A 96 13.30 -5.42 7.45
CA ARG A 96 13.28 -6.89 7.37
C ARG A 96 12.44 -7.40 6.19
N VAL A 97 11.23 -6.89 6.02
CA VAL A 97 10.35 -7.30 4.91
C VAL A 97 10.95 -6.90 3.57
N SER A 98 11.50 -5.69 3.48
CA SER A 98 12.12 -5.17 2.26
C SER A 98 13.34 -5.98 1.84
N GLU A 99 14.21 -6.36 2.77
CA GLU A 99 15.40 -7.20 2.49
C GLU A 99 15.01 -8.57 1.94
N ASN A 100 13.99 -9.23 2.52
CA ASN A 100 13.50 -10.50 2.00
C ASN A 100 12.98 -10.38 0.57
N LEU A 101 12.21 -9.32 0.27
CA LEU A 101 11.64 -9.09 -1.05
C LEU A 101 12.66 -8.52 -2.06
N ASP A 102 13.72 -7.85 -1.59
CA ASP A 102 14.85 -7.41 -2.42
C ASP A 102 15.62 -8.58 -3.02
N ALA A 103 15.69 -9.70 -2.31
CA ALA A 103 16.35 -10.91 -2.79
C ALA A 103 15.59 -11.62 -3.93
N GLU A 104 14.29 -11.37 -4.09
CA GLU A 104 13.42 -12.07 -5.04
C GLU A 104 13.53 -11.49 -6.45
N GLU A 105 13.92 -12.32 -7.44
CA GLU A 105 14.11 -11.90 -8.82
C GLU A 105 12.82 -11.41 -9.49
N SER A 106 11.66 -11.97 -9.14
CA SER A 106 10.35 -11.59 -9.64
C SER A 106 9.89 -10.21 -9.15
N VAL A 107 10.49 -9.68 -8.07
CA VAL A 107 10.22 -8.35 -7.55
C VAL A 107 11.09 -7.31 -8.25
N GLY A 108 10.47 -6.27 -8.81
CA GLY A 108 11.17 -5.17 -9.48
C GLY A 108 11.29 -3.89 -8.64
N TRP A 109 10.30 -3.66 -7.77
CA TRP A 109 10.18 -2.43 -6.98
C TRP A 109 9.59 -2.74 -5.62
N LEU A 110 9.93 -1.93 -4.61
CA LEU A 110 9.41 -2.01 -3.24
C LEU A 110 8.51 -0.80 -2.99
N GLU A 111 7.20 -1.03 -2.88
CA GLU A 111 6.21 -0.02 -2.53
C GLU A 111 6.04 0.02 -1.01
N ILE A 112 6.56 1.03 -0.35
CA ILE A 112 6.54 1.15 1.11
C ILE A 112 5.23 1.79 1.56
N ASN A 113 4.35 1.00 2.15
CA ASN A 113 3.06 1.47 2.64
C ASN A 113 3.21 2.17 3.99
N VAL A 114 3.59 3.44 3.98
CA VAL A 114 3.70 4.26 5.20
C VAL A 114 2.33 4.68 5.76
N SER A 115 1.24 4.41 5.05
CA SER A 115 -0.09 5.00 5.26
C SER A 115 -1.07 4.12 6.03
N CYS A 116 -0.66 3.11 6.80
CA CYS A 116 -1.61 2.19 7.43
C CYS A 116 -2.30 2.83 8.65
N PRO A 117 -3.54 3.38 8.53
CA PRO A 117 -4.24 4.03 9.64
C PRO A 117 -4.92 3.02 10.58
N ASN A 118 -4.97 1.74 10.21
CA ASN A 118 -5.80 0.71 10.88
C ASN A 118 -5.03 -0.06 11.97
N VAL A 119 -4.05 0.56 12.61
CA VAL A 119 -3.27 -0.07 13.68
C VAL A 119 -3.58 0.59 15.01
N HIS A 120 -4.53 0.00 15.74
CA HIS A 120 -4.80 0.34 17.13
C HIS A 120 -3.80 -0.39 18.04
N SER A 121 -2.65 0.19 18.27
CA SER A 121 -1.81 -0.06 19.45
C SER A 121 -0.54 0.78 19.38
N GLY A 122 -0.66 2.08 19.75
CA GLY A 122 0.52 2.90 20.07
C GLY A 122 1.55 3.12 18.95
N GLY A 123 1.27 2.65 17.74
CA GLY A 123 2.16 2.78 16.60
C GLY A 123 2.14 4.18 16.00
N THR A 124 3.30 4.71 15.75
CA THR A 124 3.49 5.96 15.00
C THR A 124 2.80 5.83 13.63
N ASN A 125 1.92 6.76 13.30
CA ASN A 125 1.36 6.85 11.95
C ASN A 125 2.43 7.47 11.03
N PHE A 126 3.29 6.61 10.49
CA PHE A 126 4.42 7.03 9.66
C PHE A 126 4.00 7.91 8.47
N GLY A 127 2.80 7.73 7.95
CA GLY A 127 2.32 8.50 6.80
C GLY A 127 1.77 9.88 7.12
N SER A 128 1.59 10.25 8.38
CA SER A 128 1.07 11.58 8.78
C SER A 128 2.16 12.57 9.17
N ASP A 129 3.37 12.08 9.48
CA ASP A 129 4.54 12.90 9.83
C ASP A 129 5.62 12.75 8.74
N PRO A 130 6.01 13.86 8.08
CA PRO A 130 7.08 13.85 7.08
C PRO A 130 8.40 13.25 7.57
N LYS A 131 8.77 13.50 8.83
CA LYS A 131 10.02 12.97 9.41
C LYS A 131 9.95 11.46 9.62
N ALA A 132 8.83 10.96 10.13
CA ALA A 132 8.64 9.53 10.34
C ALA A 132 8.59 8.77 9.00
N ALA A 133 7.96 9.33 7.97
CA ALA A 133 7.97 8.76 6.62
C ALA A 133 9.40 8.71 6.04
N ALA A 134 10.14 9.81 6.15
CA ALA A 134 11.53 9.90 5.69
C ALA A 134 12.46 8.91 6.41
N GLU A 135 12.28 8.70 7.72
CA GLU A 135 13.07 7.74 8.50
C GLU A 135 12.90 6.31 7.96
N VAL A 136 11.66 5.90 7.70
CA VAL A 136 11.38 4.57 7.12
C VAL A 136 12.01 4.44 5.73
N VAL A 137 11.83 5.45 4.86
CA VAL A 137 12.41 5.45 3.51
C VAL A 137 13.92 5.36 3.55
N ALA A 138 14.58 6.20 4.34
CA ALA A 138 16.04 6.21 4.47
C ALA A 138 16.59 4.87 4.99
N ALA A 139 15.93 4.27 5.99
CA ALA A 139 16.33 2.98 6.53
C ALA A 139 16.19 1.85 5.50
N VAL A 140 15.08 1.80 4.77
CA VAL A 140 14.87 0.82 3.70
C VAL A 140 15.87 1.02 2.56
N LYS A 141 16.05 2.26 2.08
CA LYS A 141 17.02 2.57 1.00
C LYS A 141 18.45 2.13 1.33
N LYS A 142 18.84 2.23 2.58
CA LYS A 142 20.17 1.78 3.03
C LYS A 142 20.31 0.24 2.99
N ALA A 143 19.22 -0.49 3.15
CA ALA A 143 19.22 -1.94 3.29
C ALA A 143 19.03 -2.69 1.96
N VAL A 144 18.42 -2.06 0.95
CA VAL A 144 18.02 -2.73 -0.30
C VAL A 144 18.66 -2.11 -1.53
N LYS A 145 18.65 -2.87 -2.64
CA LYS A 145 19.16 -2.44 -3.96
C LYS A 145 18.06 -2.01 -4.93
N LYS A 146 16.86 -2.61 -4.79
CA LYS A 146 15.72 -2.30 -5.65
C LYS A 146 15.19 -0.89 -5.41
N PRO A 147 14.55 -0.28 -6.42
CA PRO A 147 13.91 1.01 -6.26
C PRO A 147 12.84 0.99 -5.15
N VAL A 148 12.83 2.03 -4.33
CA VAL A 148 11.93 2.22 -3.18
C VAL A 148 10.93 3.33 -3.50
N ILE A 149 9.64 2.99 -3.41
CA ILE A 149 8.52 3.85 -3.79
C ILE A 149 7.56 3.96 -2.58
N PRO A 150 7.67 5.01 -1.72
CA PRO A 150 6.70 5.20 -0.65
C PRO A 150 5.31 5.50 -1.19
N LYS A 151 4.29 4.83 -0.62
CA LYS A 151 2.87 5.05 -0.91
C LYS A 151 2.28 6.00 0.11
N LEU A 152 1.93 7.21 -0.35
CA LEU A 152 1.55 8.31 0.51
C LEU A 152 0.07 8.31 0.89
N SER A 153 -0.20 8.76 2.13
CA SER A 153 -1.55 8.95 2.64
C SER A 153 -2.15 10.28 2.17
N PRO A 154 -3.42 10.28 1.73
CA PRO A 154 -4.14 11.54 1.51
C PRO A 154 -4.65 12.19 2.81
N ASN A 155 -4.56 11.48 3.95
CA ASN A 155 -5.09 11.91 5.24
C ASN A 155 -4.06 12.76 6.01
N VAL A 156 -3.52 13.75 5.34
CA VAL A 156 -2.51 14.67 5.85
C VAL A 156 -2.86 16.12 5.49
N THR A 157 -2.35 17.05 6.27
CA THR A 157 -2.57 18.49 6.01
C THR A 157 -1.82 18.94 4.76
N ASP A 158 -0.58 18.45 4.58
CA ASP A 158 0.30 18.81 3.46
C ASP A 158 0.98 17.56 2.91
N ILE A 159 0.45 17.04 1.80
CA ILE A 159 1.01 15.87 1.13
C ILE A 159 2.33 16.20 0.43
N VAL A 160 2.54 17.44 0.03
CA VAL A 160 3.79 17.89 -0.62
C VAL A 160 4.94 17.84 0.37
N ALA A 161 4.72 18.25 1.63
CA ALA A 161 5.74 18.17 2.67
C ALA A 161 6.19 16.72 2.93
N VAL A 162 5.23 15.76 2.95
CA VAL A 162 5.55 14.32 3.08
C VAL A 162 6.29 13.80 1.86
N ALA A 163 5.85 14.17 0.65
CA ALA A 163 6.46 13.76 -0.60
C ALA A 163 7.94 14.22 -0.70
N LYS A 164 8.20 15.50 -0.40
CA LYS A 164 9.57 16.05 -0.38
C LYS A 164 10.46 15.37 0.65
N ALA A 165 9.95 15.13 1.85
CA ALA A 165 10.71 14.43 2.89
C ALA A 165 11.10 13.00 2.45
N CYS A 166 10.22 12.30 1.72
CA CYS A 166 10.53 11.00 1.15
C CYS A 166 11.54 11.09 -0.01
N GLU A 167 11.43 12.09 -0.89
CA GLU A 167 12.39 12.36 -1.97
C GLU A 167 13.78 12.66 -1.39
N ASP A 168 13.87 13.56 -0.40
CA ASP A 168 15.11 13.91 0.28
C ASP A 168 15.74 12.72 1.02
N ALA A 169 14.93 11.78 1.48
CA ALA A 169 15.36 10.52 2.10
C ALA A 169 15.86 9.47 1.08
N GLY A 170 15.80 9.77 -0.23
CA GLY A 170 16.32 8.93 -1.31
C GLY A 170 15.30 8.00 -1.93
N ALA A 171 14.01 8.28 -1.86
CA ALA A 171 13.00 7.56 -2.62
C ALA A 171 13.27 7.64 -4.14
N ASP A 172 13.04 6.54 -4.86
CA ASP A 172 13.24 6.48 -6.31
C ASP A 172 11.97 6.87 -7.10
N GLY A 173 10.84 6.95 -6.42
CA GLY A 173 9.55 7.37 -6.95
C GLY A 173 8.53 7.51 -5.83
N LEU A 174 7.32 7.95 -6.15
CA LEU A 174 6.21 8.11 -5.21
C LEU A 174 4.97 7.42 -5.75
N CYS A 175 4.20 6.75 -4.88
CA CYS A 175 2.89 6.22 -5.22
C CYS A 175 1.80 7.04 -4.51
N LEU A 176 0.82 7.53 -5.27
CA LEU A 176 -0.29 8.34 -4.78
C LEU A 176 -1.63 7.80 -5.31
N ILE A 177 -2.62 7.72 -4.48
CA ILE A 177 -2.72 7.92 -3.04
C ILE A 177 -3.23 6.63 -2.37
N ASN A 178 -3.00 6.49 -1.07
CA ASN A 178 -3.74 5.52 -0.28
C ASN A 178 -5.20 5.97 -0.10
N THR A 179 -6.01 5.23 0.63
CA THR A 179 -7.44 5.49 0.82
C THR A 179 -7.72 6.68 1.73
N LEU A 180 -8.82 7.42 1.47
CA LEU A 180 -9.32 8.46 2.38
C LEU A 180 -10.00 7.82 3.59
N LEU A 181 -9.73 8.32 4.79
CA LEU A 181 -10.44 7.89 5.98
C LEU A 181 -11.90 8.29 5.90
N GLY A 182 -12.80 7.33 6.10
CA GLY A 182 -14.24 7.54 6.05
C GLY A 182 -14.98 6.65 7.04
N MET A 183 -16.29 6.86 7.11
CA MET A 183 -17.22 6.11 7.97
C MET A 183 -18.56 5.93 7.26
N ARG A 184 -19.23 4.82 7.54
CA ARG A 184 -20.63 4.60 7.17
C ARG A 184 -21.44 4.15 8.38
N LEU A 185 -22.63 4.73 8.55
CA LEU A 185 -23.60 4.34 9.54
C LEU A 185 -24.74 3.52 8.90
N ASP A 186 -25.21 2.52 9.60
CA ASP A 186 -26.53 1.92 9.34
C ASP A 186 -27.58 2.88 9.89
N LEU A 187 -28.37 3.50 9.00
CA LEU A 187 -29.37 4.50 9.37
C LEU A 187 -30.52 3.92 10.21
N ARG A 188 -30.73 2.61 10.17
CA ARG A 188 -31.76 1.94 10.95
C ARG A 188 -31.34 1.73 12.41
N THR A 189 -30.06 1.43 12.64
CA THR A 189 -29.53 1.13 13.97
C THR A 189 -28.72 2.26 14.58
N GLY A 190 -28.30 3.26 13.78
CA GLY A 190 -27.40 4.33 14.17
C GLY A 190 -25.97 3.87 14.47
N ARG A 191 -25.62 2.61 14.13
CA ARG A 191 -24.31 2.03 14.42
C ARG A 191 -23.38 2.06 13.22
N PRO A 192 -22.04 2.08 13.43
CA PRO A 192 -21.06 1.89 12.37
C PRO A 192 -21.30 0.55 11.65
N VAL A 193 -21.18 0.57 10.31
CA VAL A 193 -21.30 -0.63 9.49
C VAL A 193 -20.04 -1.50 9.60
N LEU A 194 -18.87 -0.87 9.71
CA LEU A 194 -17.61 -1.61 9.90
C LEU A 194 -17.36 -1.89 11.38
N ALA A 195 -16.88 -3.08 11.70
CA ALA A 195 -16.48 -3.44 13.07
C ALA A 195 -15.37 -2.50 13.61
N ASN A 196 -14.51 -2.00 12.74
CA ASN A 196 -13.43 -1.06 13.05
C ASN A 196 -13.91 0.41 13.12
N VAL A 197 -15.23 0.67 13.08
CA VAL A 197 -15.88 1.99 13.06
C VAL A 197 -15.57 2.78 11.80
N THR A 198 -14.32 3.05 11.52
CA THR A 198 -13.81 3.77 10.32
C THR A 198 -13.09 2.81 9.38
N GLY A 199 -12.96 3.22 8.12
CA GLY A 199 -12.20 2.50 7.09
C GLY A 199 -11.70 3.43 6.00
N GLY A 200 -10.85 2.90 5.14
CA GLY A 200 -10.37 3.63 3.98
C GLY A 200 -11.38 3.61 2.84
N LEU A 201 -11.79 4.79 2.37
CA LEU A 201 -12.64 4.97 1.20
C LEU A 201 -11.78 4.91 -0.07
N SER A 202 -12.20 4.10 -1.03
CA SER A 202 -11.68 4.01 -2.39
C SER A 202 -12.83 4.04 -3.41
N GLY A 203 -12.50 4.26 -4.68
CA GLY A 203 -13.46 4.28 -5.78
C GLY A 203 -13.57 5.67 -6.44
N SER A 204 -14.57 5.84 -7.30
CA SER A 204 -14.73 7.04 -8.14
C SER A 204 -14.85 8.34 -7.35
N ALA A 205 -15.42 8.29 -6.14
CA ALA A 205 -15.53 9.47 -5.27
C ALA A 205 -14.16 10.05 -4.85
N VAL A 206 -13.10 9.23 -4.82
CA VAL A 206 -11.76 9.64 -4.39
C VAL A 206 -10.92 10.15 -5.55
N PHE A 207 -11.29 9.87 -6.79
CA PHE A 207 -10.51 10.20 -7.98
C PHE A 207 -10.10 11.68 -8.08
N PRO A 208 -11.00 12.70 -7.88
CA PRO A 208 -10.60 14.10 -7.92
C PRO A 208 -9.57 14.48 -6.85
N VAL A 209 -9.61 13.82 -5.69
CA VAL A 209 -8.63 14.02 -4.60
C VAL A 209 -7.28 13.47 -5.01
N ALA A 210 -7.24 12.28 -5.63
CA ALA A 210 -6.01 11.68 -6.15
C ALA A 210 -5.37 12.55 -7.22
N VAL A 211 -6.16 13.03 -8.20
CA VAL A 211 -5.68 13.93 -9.27
C VAL A 211 -5.07 15.20 -8.69
N ARG A 212 -5.74 15.85 -7.72
CA ARG A 212 -5.21 17.04 -7.06
C ARG A 212 -3.88 16.73 -6.35
N ALA A 213 -3.79 15.63 -5.63
CA ALA A 213 -2.58 15.24 -4.91
C ALA A 213 -1.40 15.01 -5.89
N VAL A 214 -1.64 14.27 -6.98
CA VAL A 214 -0.63 14.05 -8.01
C VAL A 214 -0.19 15.38 -8.64
N TYR A 215 -1.12 16.28 -8.97
CA TYR A 215 -0.81 17.59 -9.55
C TYR A 215 0.10 18.42 -8.61
N GLN A 216 -0.24 18.46 -7.32
CA GLN A 216 0.54 19.22 -6.33
C GLN A 216 1.95 18.63 -6.13
N VAL A 217 2.05 17.31 -6.02
CA VAL A 217 3.33 16.62 -5.79
C VAL A 217 4.21 16.67 -7.06
N SER A 218 3.64 16.51 -8.25
CA SER A 218 4.39 16.60 -9.52
C SER A 218 4.98 17.99 -9.79
N GLY A 219 4.37 19.04 -9.25
CA GLY A 219 4.93 20.39 -9.30
C GLY A 219 6.04 20.67 -8.26
N ALA A 220 6.24 19.77 -7.31
CA ALA A 220 7.12 19.98 -6.17
C ALA A 220 8.28 18.98 -6.05
N CYS A 221 8.14 17.79 -6.62
CA CYS A 221 9.14 16.71 -6.62
C CYS A 221 9.63 16.41 -8.02
N ASN A 222 10.87 15.89 -8.13
CA ASN A 222 11.53 15.60 -9.40
C ASN A 222 11.61 14.10 -9.73
N ILE A 223 11.17 13.24 -8.80
CA ILE A 223 11.15 11.79 -8.99
C ILE A 223 9.82 11.32 -9.60
N PRO A 224 9.78 10.15 -10.27
CA PRO A 224 8.58 9.60 -10.89
C PRO A 224 7.42 9.42 -9.89
N ILE A 225 6.18 9.61 -10.39
CA ILE A 225 4.94 9.39 -9.62
C ILE A 225 4.10 8.32 -10.32
N ILE A 226 3.59 7.38 -9.53
CA ILE A 226 2.69 6.29 -9.94
C ILE A 226 1.32 6.50 -9.29
#